data_3c8f122bf8e28e3a79367cb24c4a583e
#
_entry.id   3c8f122bf8e28e3a79367cb24c4a583e
#
_cell.length_a   1.000
_cell.length_b   1.000
_cell.length_c   1.000
_cell.angle_alpha   90.00
_cell.angle_beta   90.00
_cell.angle_gamma   90.00
#
_symmetry.space_group_name_H-M   'P 1'
#
loop_
_entity.id
_entity.type
_entity.pdbx_description
1 polymer ?
#
loop_
_entity_poly.entity_id
_entity_poly.type
_entity_poly.pdbx_seq_one_letter_code
_entity_poly.pdbx_strand_id
1 'polypeptide(L)'
;EVKLVGDTFDDCAFAAKKYTEENGMTFIPPFDDLRIIEGQGTVGVEILEELPEIDYLFVPVGGGGLSAGVGSYFKTYSPKTKIVGLEPEGAPSMYEALKAGHPVTVENIDRFVDGAAVKRVGDVTFNICKDVLDDMHLVAEGKVCSTILKLYNEDAIVVEPAGALSIASLDDYAEAIKGKVVVCVVSGSNNDIDRMQEIKERSLQYEGLKHYFLIRFAQRPGALKEFVNDVLGPSDDIVRFEYMQKHNKETGPALVGVELRSKDDYEALLNNLKKYQINFTELNKNDNMFGYIV
;
A
#
# COMPACT_ATOMS: atom_id res chain seq x y z
N GLU A 1 22.14 15.80 15.30
CA GLU A 1 22.72 15.50 13.98
C GLU A 1 21.94 14.36 13.33
N VAL A 2 21.53 14.51 12.07
CA VAL A 2 20.89 13.45 11.28
C VAL A 2 21.93 12.86 10.34
N LYS A 3 22.01 11.52 10.28
CA LYS A 3 22.89 10.78 9.35
C LYS A 3 22.01 9.89 8.46
N LEU A 4 22.05 10.12 7.15
CA LEU A 4 21.39 9.29 6.16
C LEU A 4 22.38 8.23 5.69
N VAL A 5 22.03 6.95 5.87
CA VAL A 5 22.92 5.82 5.56
C VAL A 5 22.09 4.66 4.97
N GLY A 6 22.60 4.12 3.86
CA GLY A 6 21.98 2.98 3.17
C GLY A 6 20.74 3.35 2.36
N ASP A 7 20.22 2.37 1.64
CA ASP A 7 19.05 2.52 0.77
C ASP A 7 17.78 1.90 1.40
N THR A 8 17.94 1.14 2.49
CA THR A 8 16.83 0.47 3.18
C THR A 8 16.81 0.81 4.66
N PHE A 9 15.65 0.59 5.29
CA PHE A 9 15.53 0.64 6.75
C PHE A 9 16.53 -0.31 7.44
N ASP A 10 16.69 -1.52 6.92
CA ASP A 10 17.60 -2.53 7.49
C ASP A 10 19.08 -2.10 7.40
N ASP A 11 19.49 -1.44 6.30
CA ASP A 11 20.84 -0.89 6.15
C ASP A 11 21.09 0.21 7.20
N CYS A 12 20.11 1.09 7.37
CA CYS A 12 20.17 2.16 8.37
C CYS A 12 20.23 1.60 9.80
N ALA A 13 19.41 0.61 10.11
CA ALA A 13 19.40 -0.05 11.43
C ALA A 13 20.72 -0.75 11.74
N PHE A 14 21.31 -1.43 10.76
CA PHE A 14 22.64 -2.04 10.90
C PHE A 14 23.73 -0.99 11.17
N ALA A 15 23.74 0.08 10.37
CA ALA A 15 24.70 1.17 10.54
C ALA A 15 24.52 1.90 11.88
N ALA A 16 23.29 2.09 12.35
CA ALA A 16 23.00 2.70 13.64
C ALA A 16 23.51 1.84 14.81
N LYS A 17 23.31 0.53 14.77
CA LYS A 17 23.83 -0.41 15.79
C LYS A 17 25.36 -0.31 15.85
N LYS A 18 26.04 -0.42 14.72
CA LYS A 18 27.49 -0.32 14.62
C LYS A 18 28.00 1.02 15.18
N TYR A 19 27.38 2.13 14.76
CA TYR A 19 27.73 3.47 15.23
C TYR A 19 27.58 3.62 16.76
N THR A 20 26.51 3.03 17.30
CA THR A 20 26.22 3.04 18.74
C THR A 20 27.30 2.32 19.53
N GLU A 21 27.71 1.12 19.08
CA GLU A 21 28.79 0.33 19.69
C GLU A 21 30.14 1.07 19.64
N GLU A 22 30.50 1.63 18.47
CA GLU A 22 31.77 2.35 18.28
C GLU A 22 31.88 3.63 19.13
N ASN A 23 30.75 4.27 19.46
CA ASN A 23 30.72 5.53 20.20
C ASN A 23 30.22 5.39 21.65
N GLY A 24 30.00 4.16 22.15
CA GLY A 24 29.54 3.92 23.51
C GLY A 24 28.16 4.53 23.81
N MET A 25 27.29 4.58 22.82
CA MET A 25 25.93 5.14 22.93
C MET A 25 24.91 4.04 23.28
N THR A 26 23.72 4.44 23.68
CA THR A 26 22.59 3.50 23.88
C THR A 26 21.78 3.43 22.60
N PHE A 27 21.64 2.22 22.03
CA PHE A 27 20.75 1.98 20.92
C PHE A 27 19.30 1.83 21.43
N ILE A 28 18.38 2.60 20.85
CA ILE A 28 16.97 2.45 21.10
C ILE A 28 16.36 1.83 19.83
N PRO A 29 15.96 0.54 19.87
CA PRO A 29 15.41 -0.14 18.71
C PRO A 29 14.02 0.42 18.35
N PRO A 30 13.62 0.36 17.08
CA PRO A 30 12.34 0.90 16.65
C PRO A 30 11.14 0.05 17.07
N PHE A 31 11.31 -1.25 17.28
CA PHE A 31 10.21 -2.17 17.62
C PHE A 31 10.63 -3.39 18.46
N ASP A 32 11.80 -4.00 18.23
CA ASP A 32 12.17 -5.31 18.78
C ASP A 32 12.85 -5.21 20.15
N ASP A 33 12.16 -4.66 21.14
CA ASP A 33 12.58 -4.55 22.54
C ASP A 33 11.34 -4.50 23.44
N LEU A 34 11.35 -5.23 24.54
CA LEU A 34 10.21 -5.31 25.47
C LEU A 34 9.77 -3.93 25.98
N ARG A 35 10.71 -3.02 26.24
CA ARG A 35 10.39 -1.66 26.73
C ARG A 35 9.67 -0.83 25.67
N ILE A 36 10.02 -1.03 24.38
CA ILE A 36 9.32 -0.39 23.27
C ILE A 36 7.92 -0.98 23.15
N ILE A 37 7.80 -2.30 23.20
CA ILE A 37 6.52 -3.03 23.14
C ILE A 37 5.59 -2.60 24.29
N GLU A 38 6.11 -2.48 25.51
CA GLU A 38 5.37 -1.96 26.67
C GLU A 38 4.85 -0.54 26.42
N GLY A 39 5.70 0.34 25.87
CA GLY A 39 5.31 1.69 25.48
C GLY A 39 4.18 1.70 24.44
N GLN A 40 4.25 0.85 23.41
CA GLN A 40 3.20 0.71 22.41
C GLN A 40 1.89 0.17 23.01
N GLY A 41 1.97 -0.64 24.07
CA GLY A 41 0.81 -1.15 24.81
C GLY A 41 -0.09 -0.06 25.40
N THR A 42 0.44 1.15 25.64
CA THR A 42 -0.35 2.28 26.17
C THR A 42 -1.49 2.69 25.24
N VAL A 43 -1.35 2.51 23.92
CA VAL A 43 -2.44 2.69 22.96
C VAL A 43 -3.63 1.78 23.31
N GLY A 44 -3.35 0.52 23.67
CA GLY A 44 -4.39 -0.42 24.09
C GLY A 44 -5.08 0.00 25.40
N VAL A 45 -4.32 0.60 26.33
CA VAL A 45 -4.87 1.16 27.59
C VAL A 45 -5.89 2.23 27.25
N GLU A 46 -5.50 3.25 26.51
CA GLU A 46 -6.34 4.39 26.15
C GLU A 46 -7.60 3.95 25.37
N ILE A 47 -7.47 3.00 24.46
CA ILE A 47 -8.62 2.45 23.71
C ILE A 47 -9.64 1.81 24.66
N LEU A 48 -9.20 0.95 25.61
CA LEU A 48 -10.12 0.25 26.51
C LEU A 48 -10.68 1.17 27.62
N GLU A 49 -9.97 2.25 27.97
CA GLU A 49 -10.50 3.28 28.88
C GLU A 49 -11.68 4.03 28.22
N GLU A 50 -11.58 4.34 26.93
CA GLU A 50 -12.63 5.04 26.19
C GLU A 50 -13.76 4.10 25.73
N LEU A 51 -13.42 2.88 25.29
CA LEU A 51 -14.37 1.92 24.73
C LEU A 51 -14.12 0.51 25.33
N PRO A 52 -14.79 0.17 26.43
CA PRO A 52 -14.52 -1.07 27.17
C PRO A 52 -14.91 -2.39 26.47
N GLU A 53 -15.86 -2.31 25.52
CA GLU A 53 -16.36 -3.50 24.80
C GLU A 53 -16.10 -3.35 23.31
N ILE A 54 -15.20 -4.18 22.78
CA ILE A 54 -14.76 -4.16 21.38
C ILE A 54 -14.80 -5.58 20.84
N ASP A 55 -15.45 -5.77 19.69
CA ASP A 55 -15.49 -7.05 19.00
C ASP A 55 -14.24 -7.29 18.13
N TYR A 56 -13.79 -6.24 17.42
CA TYR A 56 -12.65 -6.31 16.50
C TYR A 56 -11.71 -5.12 16.68
N LEU A 57 -10.43 -5.41 16.68
CA LEU A 57 -9.35 -4.41 16.66
C LEU A 57 -8.46 -4.65 15.44
N PHE A 58 -8.37 -3.66 14.56
CA PHE A 58 -7.52 -3.67 13.37
C PHE A 58 -6.26 -2.85 13.62
N VAL A 59 -5.08 -3.50 13.50
CA VAL A 59 -3.79 -2.89 13.85
C VAL A 59 -2.79 -3.04 12.71
N PRO A 60 -2.18 -1.94 12.20
CA PRO A 60 -1.10 -2.05 11.23
C PRO A 60 0.13 -2.73 11.81
N VAL A 61 0.78 -3.55 10.99
CA VAL A 61 1.96 -4.32 11.35
C VAL A 61 3.09 -4.00 10.38
N GLY A 62 4.23 -3.55 10.92
CA GLY A 62 5.51 -3.52 10.26
C GLY A 62 6.45 -4.47 10.99
N GLY A 63 7.38 -3.95 11.81
CA GLY A 63 8.24 -4.78 12.65
C GLY A 63 7.55 -5.51 13.80
N GLY A 64 6.25 -5.23 14.05
CA GLY A 64 5.41 -5.92 15.04
C GLY A 64 5.35 -5.26 16.43
N GLY A 65 6.04 -4.13 16.66
CA GLY A 65 6.10 -3.51 17.99
C GLY A 65 4.74 -3.02 18.49
N LEU A 66 4.00 -2.30 17.66
CA LEU A 66 2.66 -1.78 17.99
C LEU A 66 1.67 -2.92 18.25
N SER A 67 1.58 -3.85 17.31
CA SER A 67 0.65 -5.00 17.41
C SER A 67 0.99 -5.94 18.58
N ALA A 68 2.27 -6.14 18.89
CA ALA A 68 2.70 -6.90 20.06
C ALA A 68 2.27 -6.22 21.36
N GLY A 69 2.50 -4.90 21.49
CA GLY A 69 2.14 -4.15 22.70
C GLY A 69 0.63 -4.06 22.93
N VAL A 70 -0.09 -3.57 21.94
CA VAL A 70 -1.55 -3.44 21.99
C VAL A 70 -2.20 -4.80 22.17
N GLY A 71 -1.77 -5.79 21.38
CA GLY A 71 -2.29 -7.16 21.43
C GLY A 71 -2.11 -7.81 22.82
N SER A 72 -0.95 -7.66 23.44
CA SER A 72 -0.69 -8.18 24.79
C SER A 72 -1.65 -7.58 25.82
N TYR A 73 -1.88 -6.29 25.76
CA TYR A 73 -2.82 -5.61 26.63
C TYR A 73 -4.24 -6.12 26.43
N PHE A 74 -4.70 -6.19 25.18
CA PHE A 74 -6.04 -6.67 24.85
C PHE A 74 -6.26 -8.13 25.22
N LYS A 75 -5.30 -9.02 25.01
CA LYS A 75 -5.44 -10.43 25.44
C LYS A 75 -5.58 -10.59 26.95
N THR A 76 -5.06 -9.61 27.70
CA THR A 76 -5.18 -9.61 29.17
C THR A 76 -6.52 -9.04 29.64
N TYR A 77 -6.93 -7.89 29.10
CA TYR A 77 -8.07 -7.11 29.62
C TYR A 77 -9.34 -7.21 28.77
N SER A 78 -9.23 -7.58 27.51
CA SER A 78 -10.38 -7.80 26.59
C SER A 78 -10.16 -9.05 25.71
N PRO A 79 -10.01 -10.25 26.32
CA PRO A 79 -9.59 -11.48 25.62
C PRO A 79 -10.58 -11.97 24.58
N LYS A 80 -11.79 -11.43 24.52
CA LYS A 80 -12.80 -11.76 23.51
C LYS A 80 -12.66 -10.93 22.22
N THR A 81 -11.95 -9.81 22.29
CA THR A 81 -11.68 -8.97 21.10
C THR A 81 -10.82 -9.76 20.11
N LYS A 82 -11.27 -9.82 18.87
CA LYS A 82 -10.47 -10.36 17.76
C LYS A 82 -9.51 -9.31 17.26
N ILE A 83 -8.23 -9.64 17.25
CA ILE A 83 -7.16 -8.73 16.82
C ILE A 83 -6.69 -9.14 15.43
N VAL A 84 -6.87 -8.26 14.46
CA VAL A 84 -6.46 -8.45 13.07
C VAL A 84 -5.22 -7.59 12.79
N GLY A 85 -4.11 -8.25 12.49
CA GLY A 85 -2.90 -7.59 12.02
C GLY A 85 -2.98 -7.31 10.52
N LEU A 86 -2.45 -6.18 10.08
CA LEU A 86 -2.56 -5.71 8.69
C LEU A 86 -1.20 -5.33 8.14
N GLU A 87 -0.83 -5.92 7.03
CA GLU A 87 0.37 -5.56 6.27
C GLU A 87 0.02 -5.17 4.83
N PRO A 88 0.84 -4.36 4.15
CA PRO A 88 0.71 -4.18 2.71
C PRO A 88 1.10 -5.47 1.97
N GLU A 89 0.44 -5.76 0.85
CA GLU A 89 0.75 -6.94 0.02
C GLU A 89 2.21 -6.97 -0.42
N GLY A 90 2.78 -5.80 -0.70
CA GLY A 90 4.16 -5.67 -1.15
C GLY A 90 5.22 -5.83 -0.05
N ALA A 91 4.85 -5.89 1.25
CA ALA A 91 5.80 -6.10 2.35
C ALA A 91 5.21 -7.01 3.44
N PRO A 92 4.92 -8.31 3.16
CA PRO A 92 4.17 -9.22 4.01
C PRO A 92 5.05 -9.95 5.03
N SER A 93 5.91 -9.24 5.77
CA SER A 93 6.96 -9.87 6.58
C SER A 93 6.45 -10.66 7.79
N MET A 94 5.45 -10.15 8.49
CA MET A 94 4.80 -10.86 9.62
C MET A 94 3.95 -12.01 9.10
N TYR A 95 3.20 -11.79 8.02
CA TYR A 95 2.38 -12.83 7.40
C TYR A 95 3.23 -14.04 6.98
N GLU A 96 4.34 -13.81 6.29
CA GLU A 96 5.25 -14.89 5.88
C GLU A 96 5.96 -15.52 7.10
N ALA A 97 6.32 -14.74 8.11
CA ALA A 97 6.90 -15.26 9.35
C ALA A 97 5.91 -16.18 10.09
N LEU A 98 4.65 -15.80 10.21
CA LEU A 98 3.60 -16.61 10.83
C LEU A 98 3.38 -17.93 10.07
N LYS A 99 3.35 -17.90 8.74
CA LYS A 99 3.27 -19.10 7.89
C LYS A 99 4.48 -20.03 8.08
N ALA A 100 5.69 -19.46 8.20
CA ALA A 100 6.91 -20.21 8.39
C ALA A 100 7.07 -20.73 9.82
N GLY A 101 6.38 -20.14 10.80
CA GLY A 101 6.55 -20.43 12.23
C GLY A 101 7.79 -19.80 12.87
N HIS A 102 8.52 -18.97 12.14
CA HIS A 102 9.70 -18.21 12.59
C HIS A 102 9.91 -16.97 11.73
N PRO A 103 10.62 -15.93 12.23
CA PRO A 103 10.96 -14.77 11.42
C PRO A 103 11.75 -15.14 10.16
N VAL A 104 11.28 -14.67 9.01
CA VAL A 104 11.90 -14.85 7.70
C VAL A 104 12.26 -13.49 7.10
N THR A 105 13.20 -13.47 6.16
CA THR A 105 13.56 -12.25 5.41
C THR A 105 12.88 -12.30 4.04
N VAL A 106 12.08 -11.29 3.75
CA VAL A 106 11.47 -11.07 2.43
C VAL A 106 12.43 -10.22 1.59
N GLU A 107 12.97 -10.79 0.52
CA GLU A 107 14.04 -10.13 -0.24
C GLU A 107 13.55 -8.89 -1.00
N ASN A 108 12.44 -9.01 -1.70
CA ASN A 108 11.88 -7.94 -2.51
C ASN A 108 10.59 -7.41 -1.86
N ILE A 109 10.65 -6.19 -1.33
CA ILE A 109 9.50 -5.53 -0.75
C ILE A 109 9.18 -4.23 -1.51
N ASP A 110 7.90 -3.91 -1.68
CA ASP A 110 7.47 -2.55 -2.03
C ASP A 110 7.56 -1.67 -0.76
N ARG A 111 8.18 -0.51 -0.92
CA ARG A 111 8.41 0.44 0.19
C ARG A 111 7.37 1.56 0.22
N PHE A 112 6.35 1.47 -0.60
CA PHE A 112 5.33 2.51 -0.66
C PHE A 112 4.68 2.74 0.71
N VAL A 113 4.34 1.69 1.44
CA VAL A 113 3.81 1.78 2.81
C VAL A 113 4.98 1.77 3.81
N ASP A 114 5.80 2.83 3.79
CA ASP A 114 7.10 2.93 4.47
C ASP A 114 7.03 2.73 5.99
N GLY A 115 5.95 3.17 6.66
CA GLY A 115 5.74 2.93 8.09
C GLY A 115 5.49 1.45 8.47
N ALA A 116 5.23 0.57 7.49
CA ALA A 116 5.01 -0.86 7.69
C ALA A 116 5.95 -1.76 6.84
N ALA A 117 6.78 -1.17 5.96
CA ALA A 117 7.62 -1.92 5.03
C ALA A 117 8.97 -2.30 5.64
N VAL A 118 9.04 -3.44 6.29
CA VAL A 118 10.28 -4.06 6.79
C VAL A 118 10.54 -5.38 6.07
N LYS A 119 11.81 -5.72 5.83
CA LYS A 119 12.16 -7.03 5.24
C LYS A 119 12.01 -8.18 6.23
N ARG A 120 12.16 -7.90 7.51
CA ARG A 120 12.12 -8.92 8.55
C ARG A 120 11.51 -8.35 9.83
N VAL A 121 10.59 -9.08 10.43
CA VAL A 121 10.02 -8.77 11.75
C VAL A 121 11.04 -9.03 12.85
N GLY A 122 10.81 -8.47 14.03
CA GLY A 122 11.65 -8.72 15.21
C GLY A 122 11.46 -10.14 15.77
N ASP A 123 12.47 -10.66 16.46
CA ASP A 123 12.39 -11.97 17.09
C ASP A 123 11.47 -11.94 18.33
N VAL A 124 11.54 -10.88 19.12
CA VAL A 124 10.68 -10.67 20.30
C VAL A 124 9.25 -10.37 19.86
N THR A 125 9.09 -9.43 18.90
CA THR A 125 7.77 -9.04 18.39
C THR A 125 7.06 -10.19 17.73
N PHE A 126 7.74 -11.01 16.93
CA PHE A 126 7.16 -12.22 16.32
C PHE A 126 6.63 -13.19 17.39
N ASN A 127 7.44 -13.47 18.41
CA ASN A 127 7.04 -14.41 19.47
C ASN A 127 5.79 -13.94 20.22
N ILE A 128 5.56 -12.65 20.34
CA ILE A 128 4.36 -12.10 20.93
C ILE A 128 3.21 -12.08 19.91
N CYS A 129 3.44 -11.56 18.70
CA CYS A 129 2.41 -11.43 17.69
C CYS A 129 1.72 -12.75 17.32
N LYS A 130 2.48 -13.87 17.24
CA LYS A 130 1.91 -15.19 16.96
C LYS A 130 0.89 -15.66 18.00
N ASP A 131 0.97 -15.13 19.25
CA ASP A 131 0.10 -15.51 20.35
C ASP A 131 -1.07 -14.52 20.53
N VAL A 132 -0.91 -13.26 20.07
CA VAL A 132 -1.90 -12.21 20.29
C VAL A 132 -2.74 -11.87 19.06
N LEU A 133 -2.25 -12.11 17.84
CA LEU A 133 -3.02 -11.89 16.62
C LEU A 133 -3.94 -13.07 16.35
N ASP A 134 -5.22 -12.80 16.14
CA ASP A 134 -6.21 -13.83 15.77
C ASP A 134 -6.24 -14.05 14.26
N ASP A 135 -5.86 -13.04 13.48
CA ASP A 135 -5.80 -13.10 12.03
C ASP A 135 -4.74 -12.13 11.50
N MET A 136 -4.27 -12.38 10.30
CA MET A 136 -3.32 -11.55 9.59
C MET A 136 -3.75 -11.37 8.15
N HIS A 137 -3.99 -10.12 7.72
CA HIS A 137 -4.55 -9.81 6.42
C HIS A 137 -3.62 -8.88 5.63
N LEU A 138 -3.51 -9.12 4.33
CA LEU A 138 -2.74 -8.32 3.40
C LEU A 138 -3.65 -7.33 2.67
N VAL A 139 -3.21 -6.08 2.57
CA VAL A 139 -3.97 -4.98 1.96
C VAL A 139 -3.21 -4.47 0.74
N ALA A 140 -3.88 -4.45 -0.41
CA ALA A 140 -3.29 -3.91 -1.64
C ALA A 140 -2.93 -2.42 -1.50
N GLU A 141 -1.75 -2.01 -1.95
CA GLU A 141 -1.26 -0.62 -1.87
C GLU A 141 -2.21 0.38 -2.54
N GLY A 142 -2.79 -0.01 -3.67
CA GLY A 142 -3.79 0.82 -4.35
C GLY A 142 -5.05 1.07 -3.52
N LYS A 143 -5.48 0.08 -2.74
CA LYS A 143 -6.60 0.21 -1.79
C LYS A 143 -6.25 1.15 -0.64
N VAL A 144 -5.01 1.07 -0.14
CA VAL A 144 -4.49 2.02 0.84
C VAL A 144 -4.54 3.45 0.28
N CYS A 145 -4.11 3.64 -0.98
CA CYS A 145 -4.16 4.93 -1.66
C CYS A 145 -5.58 5.48 -1.79
N SER A 146 -6.54 4.66 -2.21
CA SER A 146 -7.96 5.05 -2.30
C SER A 146 -8.50 5.48 -0.94
N THR A 147 -8.10 4.78 0.13
CA THR A 147 -8.49 5.10 1.50
C THR A 147 -7.90 6.43 1.98
N ILE A 148 -6.62 6.70 1.69
CA ILE A 148 -5.97 7.98 2.02
C ILE A 148 -6.72 9.14 1.36
N LEU A 149 -7.03 9.01 0.05
CA LEU A 149 -7.76 10.05 -0.69
C LEU A 149 -9.18 10.26 -0.14
N LYS A 150 -9.87 9.19 0.24
CA LYS A 150 -11.20 9.25 0.84
C LYS A 150 -11.17 9.99 2.17
N LEU A 151 -10.29 9.60 3.10
CA LEU A 151 -10.13 10.24 4.40
C LEU A 151 -9.77 11.73 4.27
N TYR A 152 -8.92 12.07 3.31
CA TYR A 152 -8.56 13.47 3.07
C TYR A 152 -9.75 14.29 2.53
N ASN A 153 -10.45 13.75 1.53
CA ASN A 153 -11.50 14.51 0.82
C ASN A 153 -12.83 14.57 1.58
N GLU A 154 -13.18 13.51 2.32
CA GLU A 154 -14.48 13.39 2.98
C GLU A 154 -14.42 13.82 4.46
N ASP A 155 -13.32 13.49 5.15
CA ASP A 155 -13.19 13.66 6.60
C ASP A 155 -12.14 14.71 7.00
N ALA A 156 -11.38 15.27 6.05
CA ALA A 156 -10.26 16.19 6.28
C ALA A 156 -9.16 15.58 7.19
N ILE A 157 -8.98 14.27 7.11
CA ILE A 157 -7.96 13.54 7.88
C ILE A 157 -6.72 13.32 7.00
N VAL A 158 -5.58 13.80 7.47
CA VAL A 158 -4.28 13.49 6.88
C VAL A 158 -3.76 12.22 7.54
N VAL A 159 -3.52 11.19 6.74
CA VAL A 159 -3.02 9.89 7.22
C VAL A 159 -1.85 9.43 6.36
N GLU A 160 -0.85 8.80 6.96
CA GLU A 160 0.23 8.11 6.25
C GLU A 160 -0.24 6.76 5.70
N PRO A 161 0.45 6.17 4.72
CA PRO A 161 0.05 4.88 4.15
C PRO A 161 -0.11 3.77 5.19
N ALA A 162 0.81 3.64 6.16
CA ALA A 162 0.70 2.65 7.23
C ALA A 162 -0.53 2.89 8.13
N GLY A 163 -0.85 4.16 8.42
CA GLY A 163 -2.04 4.52 9.21
C GLY A 163 -3.36 4.23 8.53
N ALA A 164 -3.39 4.20 7.18
CA ALA A 164 -4.61 3.90 6.42
C ALA A 164 -4.91 2.40 6.31
N LEU A 165 -3.96 1.50 6.59
CA LEU A 165 -4.14 0.04 6.48
C LEU A 165 -5.36 -0.48 7.22
N SER A 166 -5.57 -0.01 8.45
CA SER A 166 -6.66 -0.47 9.30
C SER A 166 -8.04 -0.14 8.73
N ILE A 167 -8.22 1.05 8.15
CA ILE A 167 -9.46 1.46 7.53
C ILE A 167 -9.62 0.82 6.15
N ALA A 168 -8.53 0.71 5.39
CA ALA A 168 -8.55 0.10 4.07
C ALA A 168 -9.02 -1.37 4.07
N SER A 169 -8.77 -2.11 5.14
CA SER A 169 -9.16 -3.52 5.26
C SER A 169 -10.64 -3.75 5.59
N LEU A 170 -11.40 -2.73 6.00
CA LEU A 170 -12.76 -2.91 6.52
C LEU A 170 -13.71 -3.58 5.52
N ASP A 171 -13.59 -3.26 4.23
CA ASP A 171 -14.44 -3.86 3.19
C ASP A 171 -14.20 -5.37 3.06
N ASP A 172 -12.98 -5.84 3.30
CA ASP A 172 -12.63 -7.27 3.23
C ASP A 172 -13.25 -8.06 4.41
N TYR A 173 -13.58 -7.36 5.49
CA TYR A 173 -14.22 -7.92 6.68
C TYR A 173 -15.69 -7.53 6.82
N ALA A 174 -16.31 -6.87 5.81
CA ALA A 174 -17.64 -6.26 5.90
C ALA A 174 -18.71 -7.18 6.50
N GLU A 175 -18.76 -8.45 6.08
CA GLU A 175 -19.74 -9.42 6.61
C GLU A 175 -19.42 -9.85 8.04
N ALA A 176 -18.14 -9.98 8.40
CA ALA A 176 -17.71 -10.43 9.72
C ALA A 176 -17.91 -9.36 10.80
N ILE A 177 -17.78 -8.08 10.41
CA ILE A 177 -17.87 -6.94 11.33
C ILE A 177 -19.26 -6.30 11.38
N LYS A 178 -20.22 -6.79 10.60
CA LYS A 178 -21.56 -6.24 10.54
C LYS A 178 -22.26 -6.27 11.90
N GLY A 179 -22.64 -5.10 12.40
CA GLY A 179 -23.26 -4.93 13.71
C GLY A 179 -22.33 -5.13 14.90
N LYS A 180 -21.02 -5.10 14.68
CA LYS A 180 -19.96 -5.25 15.66
C LYS A 180 -19.35 -3.90 16.04
N VAL A 181 -18.76 -3.85 17.24
CA VAL A 181 -17.93 -2.73 17.67
C VAL A 181 -16.53 -2.95 17.14
N VAL A 182 -16.09 -2.05 16.28
CA VAL A 182 -14.82 -2.16 15.54
C VAL A 182 -13.94 -0.95 15.84
N VAL A 183 -12.69 -1.21 16.17
CA VAL A 183 -11.68 -0.17 16.34
C VAL A 183 -10.58 -0.34 15.29
N CYS A 184 -10.26 0.76 14.61
CA CYS A 184 -9.15 0.84 13.66
C CYS A 184 -8.05 1.74 14.24
N VAL A 185 -6.84 1.20 14.37
CA VAL A 185 -5.70 2.02 14.80
C VAL A 185 -5.16 2.79 13.60
N VAL A 186 -5.31 4.10 13.60
CA VAL A 186 -4.69 5.02 12.64
C VAL A 186 -3.37 5.49 13.24
N SER A 187 -2.28 4.85 12.85
CA SER A 187 -0.98 4.93 13.55
C SER A 187 -0.25 6.25 13.36
N GLY A 188 -0.44 6.94 12.22
CA GLY A 188 0.29 8.17 11.98
C GLY A 188 -0.21 9.00 10.81
N SER A 189 0.39 10.19 10.65
CA SER A 189 0.04 11.17 9.62
C SER A 189 1.27 11.75 8.89
N ASN A 190 2.41 11.07 8.96
CA ASN A 190 3.65 11.50 8.31
C ASN A 190 3.59 11.24 6.79
N ASN A 191 2.71 11.96 6.11
CA ASN A 191 2.52 11.86 4.66
C ASN A 191 2.95 13.16 4.00
N ASP A 192 3.96 13.07 3.12
CA ASP A 192 4.45 14.22 2.37
C ASP A 192 3.44 14.59 1.27
N ILE A 193 3.18 15.87 1.10
CA ILE A 193 2.27 16.37 0.06
C ILE A 193 2.76 16.02 -1.35
N ASP A 194 4.05 15.90 -1.56
CA ASP A 194 4.64 15.53 -2.85
C ASP A 194 4.28 14.09 -3.25
N ARG A 195 3.95 13.23 -2.29
CA ARG A 195 3.48 11.86 -2.55
C ARG A 195 2.03 11.77 -3.04
N MET A 196 1.25 12.84 -2.88
CA MET A 196 -0.18 12.82 -3.25
C MET A 196 -0.42 12.52 -4.73
N GLN A 197 0.52 12.87 -5.61
CA GLN A 197 0.43 12.53 -7.02
C GLN A 197 0.58 11.01 -7.24
N GLU A 198 1.55 10.37 -6.60
CA GLU A 198 1.72 8.91 -6.65
C GLU A 198 0.53 8.18 -6.01
N ILE A 199 0.04 8.67 -4.87
CA ILE A 199 -1.14 8.14 -4.18
C ILE A 199 -2.36 8.17 -5.11
N LYS A 200 -2.62 9.31 -5.78
CA LYS A 200 -3.70 9.43 -6.75
C LYS A 200 -3.54 8.47 -7.92
N GLU A 201 -2.33 8.34 -8.43
CA GLU A 201 -2.01 7.44 -9.54
C GLU A 201 -2.30 5.97 -9.19
N ARG A 202 -1.76 5.50 -8.06
CA ARG A 202 -1.97 4.12 -7.57
C ARG A 202 -3.45 3.85 -7.28
N SER A 203 -4.16 4.82 -6.72
CA SER A 203 -5.61 4.72 -6.47
C SER A 203 -6.40 4.54 -7.76
N LEU A 204 -6.20 5.41 -8.77
CA LEU A 204 -6.91 5.33 -10.05
C LEU A 204 -6.67 4.01 -10.78
N GLN A 205 -5.47 3.46 -10.66
CA GLN A 205 -5.14 2.15 -11.25
C GLN A 205 -5.84 1.01 -10.52
N TYR A 206 -5.82 1.03 -9.19
CA TYR A 206 -6.50 0.04 -8.36
C TYR A 206 -8.01 0.04 -8.60
N GLU A 207 -8.61 1.22 -8.72
CA GLU A 207 -10.04 1.38 -9.03
C GLU A 207 -10.39 0.99 -10.49
N GLY A 208 -9.38 0.71 -11.34
CA GLY A 208 -9.59 0.41 -12.75
C GLY A 208 -10.04 1.62 -13.56
N LEU A 209 -9.67 2.82 -13.11
CA LEU A 209 -10.00 4.09 -13.77
C LEU A 209 -8.87 4.63 -14.64
N LYS A 210 -7.65 4.09 -14.51
CA LYS A 210 -6.50 4.56 -15.27
C LYS A 210 -5.74 3.41 -15.89
N HIS A 211 -5.55 3.49 -17.21
CA HIS A 211 -4.95 2.46 -18.02
C HIS A 211 -3.86 3.02 -18.92
N TYR A 212 -2.77 2.27 -19.04
CA TYR A 212 -1.67 2.60 -19.93
C TYR A 212 -1.52 1.56 -21.04
N PHE A 213 -1.44 2.07 -22.25
CA PHE A 213 -1.33 1.24 -23.45
C PHE A 213 -0.10 1.62 -24.27
N LEU A 214 0.67 0.62 -24.67
CA LEU A 214 1.63 0.78 -25.75
C LEU A 214 0.93 0.46 -27.05
N ILE A 215 0.73 1.48 -27.88
CA ILE A 215 -0.05 1.40 -29.13
C ILE A 215 0.88 1.57 -30.33
N ARG A 216 0.59 0.85 -31.42
CA ARG A 216 1.24 1.07 -32.70
C ARG A 216 0.33 1.88 -33.62
N PHE A 217 0.61 3.18 -33.71
CA PHE A 217 -0.12 4.09 -34.60
C PHE A 217 0.38 4.03 -36.06
N ALA A 218 -0.57 4.09 -36.99
CA ALA A 218 -0.23 4.33 -38.38
C ALA A 218 0.42 5.71 -38.53
N GLN A 219 1.55 5.78 -39.25
CA GLN A 219 2.31 7.02 -39.46
C GLN A 219 1.75 7.79 -40.68
N ARG A 220 0.46 8.15 -40.65
CA ARG A 220 -0.22 8.93 -41.65
C ARG A 220 -0.98 10.09 -41.02
N PRO A 221 -1.21 11.19 -41.77
CA PRO A 221 -2.06 12.28 -41.30
C PRO A 221 -3.47 11.77 -40.92
N GLY A 222 -3.98 12.27 -39.79
CA GLY A 222 -5.32 11.93 -39.30
C GLY A 222 -5.39 10.71 -38.36
N ALA A 223 -4.36 9.86 -38.25
CA ALA A 223 -4.40 8.64 -37.42
C ALA A 223 -4.73 8.94 -35.94
N LEU A 224 -4.14 9.97 -35.35
CA LEU A 224 -4.46 10.36 -33.97
C LEU A 224 -5.90 10.90 -33.87
N LYS A 225 -6.37 11.65 -34.85
CA LYS A 225 -7.75 12.16 -34.85
C LYS A 225 -8.77 11.02 -34.91
N GLU A 226 -8.51 9.99 -35.70
CA GLU A 226 -9.33 8.78 -35.76
C GLU A 226 -9.32 8.06 -34.39
N PHE A 227 -8.14 7.89 -33.76
CA PHE A 227 -8.06 7.31 -32.45
C PHE A 227 -8.92 8.05 -31.41
N VAL A 228 -8.79 9.38 -31.36
CA VAL A 228 -9.56 10.20 -30.40
C VAL A 228 -11.06 10.13 -30.67
N ASN A 229 -11.48 10.18 -31.95
CA ASN A 229 -12.90 10.24 -32.32
C ASN A 229 -13.61 8.89 -32.28
N ASP A 230 -12.88 7.80 -32.60
CA ASP A 230 -13.49 6.50 -32.88
C ASP A 230 -13.22 5.45 -31.81
N VAL A 231 -12.15 5.64 -31.03
CA VAL A 231 -11.72 4.66 -30.00
C VAL A 231 -12.11 5.11 -28.61
N LEU A 232 -11.84 6.37 -28.27
CA LEU A 232 -12.15 6.90 -26.95
C LEU A 232 -13.65 7.13 -26.78
N GLY A 233 -14.14 6.84 -25.57
CA GLY A 233 -15.48 7.22 -25.16
C GLY A 233 -15.62 8.76 -24.96
N PRO A 234 -16.85 9.26 -24.83
CA PRO A 234 -17.11 10.70 -24.71
C PRO A 234 -16.60 11.31 -23.40
N SER A 235 -16.30 10.50 -22.42
CA SER A 235 -15.79 10.92 -21.10
C SER A 235 -14.39 10.39 -20.77
N ASP A 236 -13.75 9.70 -21.72
CA ASP A 236 -12.38 9.23 -21.56
C ASP A 236 -11.40 10.40 -21.77
N ASP A 237 -10.40 10.48 -20.89
CA ASP A 237 -9.37 11.53 -20.98
C ASP A 237 -7.99 10.93 -21.28
N ILE A 238 -7.23 11.61 -22.14
CA ILE A 238 -5.84 11.27 -22.41
C ILE A 238 -4.96 12.02 -21.40
N VAL A 239 -4.44 11.29 -20.40
CA VAL A 239 -3.59 11.86 -19.35
C VAL A 239 -2.09 11.74 -19.64
N ARG A 240 -1.73 10.90 -20.62
CA ARG A 240 -0.36 10.75 -21.12
C ARG A 240 -0.39 10.39 -22.61
N PHE A 241 0.41 11.08 -23.41
CA PHE A 241 0.58 10.76 -24.82
C PHE A 241 2.00 11.02 -25.26
N GLU A 242 2.74 9.95 -25.51
CA GLU A 242 4.10 10.03 -26.03
C GLU A 242 4.15 9.26 -27.35
N TYR A 243 4.37 9.98 -28.45
CA TYR A 243 4.43 9.39 -29.78
C TYR A 243 5.81 9.57 -30.40
N MET A 244 6.35 8.48 -30.91
CA MET A 244 7.65 8.49 -31.59
C MET A 244 7.47 8.14 -33.07
N GLN A 245 7.71 9.12 -33.95
CA GLN A 245 7.74 8.87 -35.37
C GLN A 245 9.02 8.11 -35.76
N LYS A 246 8.86 7.01 -36.49
CA LYS A 246 9.97 6.21 -37.04
C LYS A 246 10.11 6.46 -38.54
N HIS A 247 11.35 6.78 -38.97
CA HIS A 247 11.62 6.92 -40.43
C HIS A 247 11.51 5.56 -41.13
N ASN A 248 10.93 5.56 -42.32
CA ASN A 248 10.76 4.37 -43.17
C ASN A 248 9.97 3.21 -42.50
N LYS A 249 9.01 3.53 -41.64
CA LYS A 249 8.09 2.56 -41.02
C LYS A 249 6.64 3.02 -41.28
N GLU A 250 5.75 2.06 -41.50
CA GLU A 250 4.31 2.35 -41.63
C GLU A 250 3.65 2.68 -40.30
N THR A 251 4.21 2.17 -39.20
CA THR A 251 3.70 2.40 -37.85
C THR A 251 4.80 2.89 -36.89
N GLY A 252 4.42 3.75 -35.94
CA GLY A 252 5.26 4.20 -34.84
C GLY A 252 4.64 3.87 -33.47
N PRO A 253 5.47 3.62 -32.44
CA PRO A 253 4.97 3.36 -31.10
C PRO A 253 4.47 4.64 -30.44
N ALA A 254 3.39 4.53 -29.66
CA ALA A 254 2.94 5.56 -28.74
C ALA A 254 2.61 4.95 -27.38
N LEU A 255 3.00 5.64 -26.33
CA LEU A 255 2.53 5.39 -24.97
C LEU A 255 1.30 6.28 -24.72
N VAL A 256 0.18 5.66 -24.40
CA VAL A 256 -1.09 6.35 -24.16
C VAL A 256 -1.61 5.98 -22.79
N GLY A 257 -1.74 6.98 -21.90
CA GLY A 257 -2.45 6.87 -20.63
C GLY A 257 -3.88 7.38 -20.81
N VAL A 258 -4.86 6.58 -20.47
CA VAL A 258 -6.28 6.91 -20.53
C VAL A 258 -6.88 6.85 -19.13
N GLU A 259 -7.54 7.93 -18.71
CA GLU A 259 -8.33 7.99 -17.50
C GLU A 259 -9.82 7.87 -17.86
N LEU A 260 -10.50 6.92 -17.22
CA LEU A 260 -11.91 6.62 -17.42
C LEU A 260 -12.73 7.28 -16.30
N ARG A 261 -13.95 7.68 -16.63
CA ARG A 261 -14.88 8.20 -15.64
C ARG A 261 -15.53 7.09 -14.80
N SER A 262 -15.71 5.92 -15.39
CA SER A 262 -16.22 4.71 -14.75
C SER A 262 -15.41 3.50 -15.19
N LYS A 263 -15.19 2.54 -14.29
CA LYS A 263 -14.59 1.25 -14.65
C LYS A 263 -15.43 0.47 -15.69
N ASP A 264 -16.72 0.77 -15.79
CA ASP A 264 -17.61 0.14 -16.76
C ASP A 264 -17.28 0.58 -18.22
N ASP A 265 -16.61 1.72 -18.39
CA ASP A 265 -16.18 2.22 -19.70
C ASP A 265 -14.98 1.44 -20.27
N TYR A 266 -14.26 0.69 -19.41
CA TYR A 266 -13.07 -0.06 -19.81
C TYR A 266 -13.33 -1.11 -20.89
N GLU A 267 -14.40 -1.88 -20.76
CA GLU A 267 -14.75 -2.89 -21.77
C GLU A 267 -15.12 -2.25 -23.13
N ALA A 268 -15.77 -1.09 -23.10
CA ALA A 268 -16.07 -0.32 -24.31
C ALA A 268 -14.79 0.15 -25.00
N LEU A 269 -13.83 0.68 -24.23
CA LEU A 269 -12.51 1.09 -24.74
C LEU A 269 -11.77 -0.09 -25.40
N LEU A 270 -11.69 -1.24 -24.73
CA LEU A 270 -11.05 -2.43 -25.29
C LEU A 270 -11.73 -2.95 -26.56
N ASN A 271 -13.06 -2.91 -26.60
CA ASN A 271 -13.82 -3.33 -27.76
C ASN A 271 -13.61 -2.39 -28.94
N ASN A 272 -13.51 -1.07 -28.71
CA ASN A 272 -13.18 -0.10 -29.74
C ASN A 272 -11.76 -0.30 -30.27
N LEU A 273 -10.76 -0.49 -29.40
CA LEU A 273 -9.39 -0.80 -29.81
C LEU A 273 -9.34 -2.01 -30.76
N LYS A 274 -10.07 -3.08 -30.44
CA LYS A 274 -10.17 -4.29 -31.27
C LYS A 274 -10.93 -4.02 -32.58
N LYS A 275 -12.08 -3.34 -32.52
CA LYS A 275 -12.94 -3.01 -33.67
C LYS A 275 -12.17 -2.23 -34.73
N TYR A 276 -11.38 -1.24 -34.31
CA TYR A 276 -10.56 -0.42 -35.21
C TYR A 276 -9.19 -1.02 -35.51
N GLN A 277 -8.99 -2.31 -35.14
CA GLN A 277 -7.77 -3.09 -35.42
C GLN A 277 -6.47 -2.41 -34.92
N ILE A 278 -6.57 -1.72 -33.80
CA ILE A 278 -5.41 -1.07 -33.18
C ILE A 278 -4.59 -2.13 -32.45
N ASN A 279 -3.32 -2.23 -32.81
CA ASN A 279 -2.40 -3.13 -32.10
C ASN A 279 -1.93 -2.44 -30.82
N PHE A 280 -2.27 -3.02 -29.67
CA PHE A 280 -1.93 -2.49 -28.37
C PHE A 280 -1.45 -3.57 -27.42
N THR A 281 -0.66 -3.15 -26.44
CA THR A 281 -0.30 -3.92 -25.23
C THR A 281 -0.68 -3.08 -24.02
N GLU A 282 -1.52 -3.63 -23.14
CA GLU A 282 -1.84 -2.99 -21.88
C GLU A 282 -0.68 -3.18 -20.91
N LEU A 283 -0.25 -2.12 -20.26
CA LEU A 283 0.92 -2.11 -19.40
C LEU A 283 0.58 -2.31 -17.92
N ASN A 284 -0.62 -1.96 -17.48
CA ASN A 284 -1.08 -2.15 -16.09
C ASN A 284 -0.98 -3.62 -15.62
N LYS A 285 -0.99 -4.57 -16.53
CA LYS A 285 -0.88 -6.01 -16.27
C LYS A 285 0.55 -6.55 -16.41
N ASN A 286 1.53 -5.67 -16.59
CA ASN A 286 2.92 -6.04 -16.84
C ASN A 286 3.84 -5.29 -15.87
N ASP A 287 4.05 -5.85 -14.68
CA ASP A 287 4.81 -5.25 -13.57
C ASP A 287 6.20 -4.79 -14.00
N ASN A 288 6.88 -5.55 -14.87
CA ASN A 288 8.22 -5.21 -15.34
C ASN A 288 8.26 -3.95 -16.23
N MET A 289 7.22 -3.68 -17.00
CA MET A 289 7.15 -2.48 -17.87
C MET A 289 6.50 -1.31 -17.16
N PHE A 290 5.62 -1.58 -16.24
CA PHE A 290 4.85 -0.57 -15.53
C PHE A 290 5.74 0.33 -14.66
N GLY A 291 6.68 -0.22 -13.92
CA GLY A 291 7.65 0.52 -13.10
C GLY A 291 8.59 1.48 -13.86
N TYR A 292 8.56 1.47 -15.22
CA TYR A 292 9.24 2.46 -16.05
C TYR A 292 8.36 3.64 -16.45
N ILE A 293 7.07 3.60 -16.11
CA ILE A 293 6.07 4.56 -16.58
C ILE A 293 5.51 5.42 -15.44
N VAL A 294 5.40 4.81 -14.28
CA VAL A 294 4.84 5.41 -13.06
C VAL A 294 5.87 5.48 -11.95
#